data_58121b329c04a208f5054fb12b2e7d25
#
_entry.id   58121b329c04a208f5054fb12b2e7d25
#
_cell.length_a   1.000
_cell.length_b   1.000
_cell.length_c   1.000
_cell.angle_alpha   90.00
_cell.angle_beta   90.00
_cell.angle_gamma   90.00
#
_symmetry.space_group_name_H-M   'P 1'
#
loop_
_entity.id
_entity.type
_entity.pdbx_description
1 polymer ?
#
loop_
_entity_poly.entity_id
_entity_poly.type
_entity_poly.pdbx_seq_one_letter_code
_entity_poly.pdbx_strand_id
1 'polypeptide(L)'
;ELTLLDSRPLSEKKITGEACVHFLWFDDNNYAEYGNRIKWNPAIKTCADRLAMLEGIRNGKLDVVATDHAPHLPAEKIGNCLRAASGGPLVEHSLQVMLELHLRGEFPLETVVQKMAHAPADLYRIDRRGYLRPGYFADIVLVNPNRRYTVSPANILSKCGWSPFEGHTFP
;
A
#
# COMPACT_ATOMS: atom_id res chain seq x y z
N GLU A 1 -9.83 15.67 4.70
CA GLU A 1 -10.57 14.90 3.67
C GLU A 1 -11.28 13.68 4.29
N LEU A 2 -10.63 12.94 5.21
CA LEU A 2 -11.24 11.77 5.89
C LEU A 2 -12.56 12.08 6.64
N THR A 3 -12.83 13.34 6.97
CA THR A 3 -14.11 13.76 7.57
C THR A 3 -15.29 13.66 6.59
N LEU A 4 -15.01 13.59 5.29
CA LEU A 4 -16.02 13.44 4.23
C LEU A 4 -16.39 11.97 3.97
N LEU A 5 -15.61 11.04 4.51
CA LEU A 5 -15.82 9.61 4.35
C LEU A 5 -16.49 9.05 5.61
N ASP A 6 -17.44 8.15 5.42
CA ASP A 6 -18.14 7.47 6.53
C ASP A 6 -17.60 6.04 6.74
N SER A 7 -17.96 5.42 7.86
CA SER A 7 -17.51 4.08 8.27
C SER A 7 -18.58 3.00 8.05
N ARG A 8 -19.62 3.27 7.26
CA ARG A 8 -20.65 2.27 6.94
C ARG A 8 -20.03 1.08 6.18
N PRO A 9 -20.69 -0.07 6.15
CA PRO A 9 -20.31 -1.18 5.28
C PRO A 9 -20.15 -0.73 3.82
N LEU A 10 -19.17 -1.30 3.12
CA LEU A 10 -18.86 -0.94 1.73
C LEU A 10 -20.09 -1.01 0.81
N SER A 11 -20.96 -2.00 1.02
CA SER A 11 -22.21 -2.18 0.25
C SER A 11 -23.21 -1.03 0.37
N GLU A 12 -23.10 -0.21 1.41
CA GLU A 12 -24.00 0.92 1.67
C GLU A 12 -23.38 2.28 1.27
N LYS A 13 -22.10 2.28 0.93
CA LYS A 13 -21.38 3.51 0.56
C LYS A 13 -21.64 3.89 -0.89
N LYS A 14 -21.80 5.20 -1.12
CA LYS A 14 -21.83 5.81 -2.46
C LYS A 14 -20.49 6.43 -2.83
N ILE A 15 -19.67 6.77 -1.83
CA ILE A 15 -18.32 7.31 -1.96
C ILE A 15 -17.42 6.41 -1.16
N THR A 16 -16.35 5.92 -1.77
CA THR A 16 -15.35 5.04 -1.16
C THR A 16 -14.01 5.73 -1.07
N GLY A 17 -13.19 5.34 -0.08
CA GLY A 17 -11.85 5.84 0.10
C GLY A 17 -10.80 4.77 -0.18
N GLU A 18 -9.70 5.18 -0.79
CA GLU A 18 -8.55 4.33 -1.07
C GLU A 18 -7.30 4.85 -0.37
N ALA A 19 -6.50 3.96 0.21
CA ALA A 19 -5.19 4.28 0.75
C ALA A 19 -4.10 3.54 -0.02
N CYS A 20 -3.14 4.28 -0.58
CA CYS A 20 -1.96 3.64 -1.14
C CYS A 20 -0.92 3.35 -0.05
N VAL A 21 -0.24 2.21 -0.14
CA VAL A 21 0.66 1.70 0.90
C VAL A 21 1.75 2.67 1.33
N HIS A 22 2.24 3.51 0.42
CA HIS A 22 3.27 4.48 0.73
C HIS A 22 2.80 5.59 1.68
N PHE A 23 1.51 5.95 1.69
CA PHE A 23 0.93 6.89 2.65
C PHE A 23 0.67 6.28 4.03
N LEU A 24 0.67 4.96 4.14
CA LEU A 24 0.59 4.24 5.41
C LEU A 24 1.97 4.03 6.04
N TRP A 25 3.04 4.12 5.22
CA TRP A 25 4.40 3.79 5.62
C TRP A 25 5.28 5.01 5.82
N PHE A 26 5.34 5.91 4.85
CA PHE A 26 6.20 7.09 4.86
C PHE A 26 5.50 8.34 5.41
N ASP A 27 6.29 9.22 5.99
CA ASP A 27 5.92 10.59 6.31
C ASP A 27 7.04 11.58 5.87
N ASP A 28 6.84 12.87 6.07
CA ASP A 28 7.74 13.92 5.59
C ASP A 28 9.17 13.86 6.16
N ASN A 29 9.36 13.21 7.33
CA ASN A 29 10.69 12.99 7.88
C ASN A 29 11.56 12.08 6.98
N ASN A 30 10.93 11.22 6.20
CA ASN A 30 11.62 10.30 5.30
C ASN A 30 12.23 10.98 4.07
N TYR A 31 11.82 12.21 3.73
CA TYR A 31 12.42 12.92 2.60
C TYR A 31 13.92 13.18 2.75
N ALA A 32 14.41 13.36 3.98
CA ALA A 32 15.83 13.54 4.23
C ALA A 32 16.70 12.36 3.76
N GLU A 33 16.17 11.14 3.89
CA GLU A 33 16.85 9.90 3.51
C GLU A 33 16.56 9.49 2.08
N TYR A 34 15.27 9.49 1.69
CA TYR A 34 14.82 8.91 0.43
C TYR A 34 14.75 9.91 -0.73
N GLY A 35 14.68 11.21 -0.44
CA GLY A 35 14.62 12.27 -1.44
C GLY A 35 13.52 12.03 -2.48
N ASN A 36 13.86 12.14 -3.76
CA ASN A 36 12.95 11.93 -4.86
C ASN A 36 12.45 10.49 -5.01
N ARG A 37 13.11 9.50 -4.39
CA ARG A 37 12.63 8.10 -4.43
C ARG A 37 11.22 7.97 -3.83
N ILE A 38 10.87 8.83 -2.88
CA ILE A 38 9.53 8.88 -2.28
C ILE A 38 8.72 10.11 -2.74
N LYS A 39 9.06 10.68 -3.89
CA LYS A 39 8.22 11.71 -4.50
C LYS A 39 7.02 11.07 -5.19
N TRP A 40 5.83 11.38 -4.69
CA TRP A 40 4.53 11.02 -5.27
C TRP A 40 3.67 12.25 -5.50
N ASN A 41 2.56 12.08 -6.15
CA ASN A 41 1.51 13.06 -6.32
C ASN A 41 0.15 12.40 -6.03
N PRO A 42 -0.50 12.76 -4.91
CA PRO A 42 -0.09 13.79 -3.93
C PRO A 42 1.21 13.43 -3.19
N ALA A 43 1.89 14.45 -2.68
CA ALA A 43 3.14 14.29 -1.95
C ALA A 43 2.91 13.56 -0.61
N ILE A 44 3.93 12.85 -0.12
CA ILE A 44 3.97 12.36 1.25
C ILE A 44 3.81 13.53 2.22
N LYS A 45 2.95 13.38 3.20
CA LYS A 45 2.57 14.41 4.17
C LYS A 45 3.19 14.11 5.54
N THR A 46 2.72 14.83 6.55
CA THR A 46 3.24 14.75 7.93
C THR A 46 2.97 13.39 8.59
N CYS A 47 3.69 13.13 9.67
CA CYS A 47 3.43 11.96 10.53
C CYS A 47 1.97 11.93 11.01
N ALA A 48 1.38 13.09 11.32
CA ALA A 48 -0.03 13.17 11.73
C ALA A 48 -0.98 12.73 10.61
N ASP A 49 -0.68 13.06 9.35
CA ASP A 49 -1.46 12.60 8.19
C ASP A 49 -1.33 11.08 8.01
N ARG A 50 -0.12 10.54 8.14
CA ARG A 50 0.09 9.08 8.09
C ARG A 50 -0.70 8.35 9.17
N LEU A 51 -0.68 8.84 10.41
CA LEU A 51 -1.45 8.27 11.51
C LEU A 51 -2.97 8.36 11.25
N ALA A 52 -3.44 9.46 10.67
CA ALA A 52 -4.84 9.62 10.28
C ALA A 52 -5.24 8.62 9.17
N MET A 53 -4.35 8.32 8.21
CA MET A 53 -4.59 7.30 7.19
C MET A 53 -4.69 5.90 7.81
N LEU A 54 -3.79 5.54 8.74
CA LEU A 54 -3.86 4.27 9.48
C LEU A 54 -5.17 4.16 10.27
N GLU A 55 -5.59 5.24 10.94
CA GLU A 55 -6.88 5.28 11.63
C GLU A 55 -8.06 5.17 10.67
N GLY A 56 -7.97 5.76 9.48
CA GLY A 56 -8.96 5.61 8.41
C GLY A 56 -9.14 4.16 7.93
N ILE A 57 -8.07 3.37 7.92
CA ILE A 57 -8.12 1.92 7.67
C ILE A 57 -8.83 1.19 8.82
N ARG A 58 -8.45 1.49 10.08
CA ARG A 58 -9.00 0.82 11.28
C ARG A 58 -10.49 1.04 11.42
N ASN A 59 -10.94 2.27 11.25
CA ASN A 59 -12.34 2.66 11.49
C ASN A 59 -13.25 2.50 10.26
N GLY A 60 -12.72 1.95 9.14
CA GLY A 60 -13.49 1.65 7.94
C GLY A 60 -13.84 2.84 7.06
N LYS A 61 -13.29 4.03 7.30
CA LYS A 61 -13.44 5.18 6.39
C LYS A 61 -12.73 4.97 5.07
N LEU A 62 -11.55 4.34 5.12
CA LEU A 62 -10.81 3.89 3.93
C LEU A 62 -11.16 2.42 3.65
N ASP A 63 -11.64 2.16 2.47
CA ASP A 63 -12.27 0.89 2.09
C ASP A 63 -11.29 -0.12 1.53
N VAL A 64 -10.35 0.33 0.73
CA VAL A 64 -9.37 -0.52 0.04
C VAL A 64 -7.96 0.01 0.23
N VAL A 65 -6.98 -0.89 0.13
CA VAL A 65 -5.57 -0.56 0.03
C VAL A 65 -5.10 -0.81 -1.39
N ALA A 66 -4.44 0.19 -1.96
CA ALA A 66 -3.91 0.19 -3.31
C ALA A 66 -2.41 0.51 -3.33
N THR A 67 -1.82 0.65 -4.50
CA THR A 67 -0.39 0.85 -4.66
C THR A 67 0.00 2.14 -5.35
N ASP A 68 -0.84 2.67 -6.25
CA ASP A 68 -0.43 3.74 -7.17
C ASP A 68 0.91 3.41 -7.86
N HIS A 69 1.02 2.16 -8.37
CA HIS A 69 2.25 1.65 -8.95
C HIS A 69 2.64 2.38 -10.23
N ALA A 70 3.64 3.25 -10.13
CA ALA A 70 4.19 4.02 -11.25
C ALA A 70 5.72 3.84 -11.32
N PRO A 71 6.22 2.77 -11.96
CA PRO A 71 7.63 2.36 -11.92
C PRO A 71 8.51 3.18 -12.88
N HIS A 72 8.78 4.41 -12.52
CA HIS A 72 9.73 5.26 -13.25
C HIS A 72 11.16 4.73 -13.17
N LEU A 73 11.95 4.96 -14.21
CA LEU A 73 13.38 4.61 -14.21
C LEU A 73 14.15 5.48 -13.18
N PRO A 74 15.27 4.97 -12.61
CA PRO A 74 16.07 5.76 -11.68
C PRO A 74 16.52 7.11 -12.26
N ALA A 75 16.84 7.18 -13.54
CA ALA A 75 17.21 8.42 -14.23
C ALA A 75 16.09 9.48 -14.22
N GLU A 76 14.81 9.07 -14.21
CA GLU A 76 13.66 9.96 -14.15
C GLU A 76 13.41 10.50 -12.72
N LYS A 77 14.01 9.89 -11.72
CA LYS A 77 13.93 10.29 -10.31
C LYS A 77 15.04 11.26 -9.91
N ILE A 78 15.96 11.60 -10.82
CA ILE A 78 17.08 12.51 -10.59
C ILE A 78 16.65 13.97 -10.78
N GLY A 79 17.35 14.88 -10.08
CA GLY A 79 17.17 16.34 -10.18
C GLY A 79 16.40 16.92 -9.02
N ASN A 80 15.87 18.13 -9.20
CA ASN A 80 15.06 18.78 -8.17
C ASN A 80 13.62 18.25 -8.18
N CYS A 81 12.87 18.55 -7.13
CA CYS A 81 11.51 18.05 -6.95
C CYS A 81 10.53 18.49 -8.06
N LEU A 82 10.81 19.53 -8.83
CA LEU A 82 9.94 19.98 -9.95
C LEU A 82 10.14 19.13 -11.21
N ARG A 83 11.35 18.57 -11.40
CA ARG A 83 11.71 17.79 -12.60
C ARG A 83 11.60 16.28 -12.39
N ALA A 84 11.93 15.80 -11.19
CA ALA A 84 11.84 14.36 -10.91
C ALA A 84 10.42 13.84 -11.09
N ALA A 85 10.26 12.69 -11.71
CA ALA A 85 8.98 12.03 -11.90
C ALA A 85 8.31 11.69 -10.56
N SER A 86 6.98 11.83 -10.50
CA SER A 86 6.17 11.41 -9.36
C SER A 86 5.74 9.96 -9.51
N GLY A 87 5.92 9.15 -8.49
CA GLY A 87 5.56 7.73 -8.48
C GLY A 87 6.74 6.81 -8.16
N GLY A 88 6.43 5.57 -7.88
CA GLY A 88 7.41 4.52 -7.57
C GLY A 88 6.85 3.11 -7.72
N PRO A 89 7.72 2.09 -7.73
CA PRO A 89 7.32 0.68 -7.83
C PRO A 89 6.84 0.18 -6.46
N LEU A 90 5.55 -0.06 -6.31
CA LEU A 90 4.94 -0.40 -5.02
C LEU A 90 4.20 -1.75 -5.01
N VAL A 91 3.71 -2.24 -6.17
CA VAL A 91 2.86 -3.44 -6.23
C VAL A 91 3.55 -4.67 -5.63
N GLU A 92 4.86 -4.81 -5.86
CA GLU A 92 5.65 -5.96 -5.43
C GLU A 92 5.71 -6.10 -3.89
N HIS A 93 5.75 -4.98 -3.18
CA HIS A 93 5.97 -4.97 -1.72
C HIS A 93 4.72 -4.56 -0.92
N SER A 94 3.59 -4.36 -1.57
CA SER A 94 2.37 -3.87 -0.90
C SER A 94 1.86 -4.81 0.19
N LEU A 95 1.88 -6.12 -0.07
CA LEU A 95 1.46 -7.12 0.91
C LEU A 95 2.42 -7.16 2.10
N GLN A 96 3.74 -7.13 1.86
CA GLN A 96 4.76 -7.12 2.91
C GLN A 96 4.63 -5.89 3.81
N VAL A 97 4.39 -4.71 3.25
CA VAL A 97 4.12 -3.49 4.01
C VAL A 97 2.92 -3.68 4.94
N MET A 98 1.82 -4.18 4.41
CA MET A 98 0.59 -4.37 5.20
C MET A 98 0.75 -5.44 6.28
N LEU A 99 1.49 -6.52 6.00
CA LEU A 99 1.80 -7.56 6.99
C LEU A 99 2.71 -7.01 8.10
N GLU A 100 3.71 -6.21 7.77
CA GLU A 100 4.55 -5.58 8.79
C GLU A 100 3.76 -4.58 9.65
N LEU A 101 2.89 -3.77 9.07
CA LEU A 101 1.99 -2.89 9.82
C LEU A 101 1.08 -3.69 10.77
N HIS A 102 0.58 -4.85 10.33
CA HIS A 102 -0.14 -5.78 11.20
C HIS A 102 0.75 -6.24 12.38
N LEU A 103 1.97 -6.69 12.11
CA LEU A 103 2.89 -7.16 13.15
C LEU A 103 3.35 -6.05 14.11
N ARG A 104 3.34 -4.80 13.67
CA ARG A 104 3.54 -3.61 14.52
C ARG A 104 2.31 -3.28 15.38
N GLY A 105 1.20 -4.01 15.23
CA GLY A 105 -0.03 -3.82 15.98
C GLY A 105 -0.95 -2.72 15.46
N GLU A 106 -0.71 -2.22 14.23
CA GLU A 106 -1.53 -1.17 13.65
C GLU A 106 -2.97 -1.63 13.37
N PHE A 107 -3.16 -2.90 12.98
CA PHE A 107 -4.47 -3.52 12.76
C PHE A 107 -4.38 -5.06 12.74
N PRO A 108 -5.49 -5.78 12.96
CA PRO A 108 -5.51 -7.24 12.89
C PRO A 108 -5.30 -7.76 11.44
N LEU A 109 -4.88 -9.03 11.31
CA LEU A 109 -4.61 -9.66 10.01
C LEU A 109 -5.85 -9.68 9.10
N GLU A 110 -7.02 -9.83 9.69
CA GLU A 110 -8.30 -9.79 8.98
C GLU A 110 -8.49 -8.48 8.22
N THR A 111 -7.97 -7.36 8.76
CA THR A 111 -8.01 -6.05 8.07
C THR A 111 -7.13 -6.08 6.82
N VAL A 112 -5.97 -6.72 6.85
CA VAL A 112 -5.12 -6.87 5.65
C VAL A 112 -5.89 -7.62 4.56
N VAL A 113 -6.48 -8.76 4.90
CA VAL A 113 -7.28 -9.57 3.96
C VAL A 113 -8.49 -8.79 3.46
N GLN A 114 -9.22 -8.13 4.37
CA GLN A 114 -10.39 -7.33 4.02
C GLN A 114 -10.05 -6.21 3.03
N LYS A 115 -8.98 -5.45 3.29
CA LYS A 115 -8.63 -4.26 2.51
C LYS A 115 -7.88 -4.57 1.21
N MET A 116 -7.22 -5.73 1.09
CA MET A 116 -6.42 -6.09 -0.08
C MET A 116 -7.06 -7.18 -0.96
N ALA A 117 -8.05 -7.92 -0.46
CA ALA A 117 -8.69 -9.02 -1.20
C ALA A 117 -10.22 -8.86 -1.28
N HIS A 118 -10.91 -8.85 -0.13
CA HIS A 118 -12.37 -8.84 -0.10
C HIS A 118 -12.94 -7.53 -0.66
N ALA A 119 -12.58 -6.41 -0.05
CA ALA A 119 -13.11 -5.10 -0.44
C ALA A 119 -12.79 -4.70 -1.88
N PRO A 120 -11.57 -4.94 -2.44
CA PRO A 120 -11.36 -4.73 -3.87
C PRO A 120 -12.26 -5.58 -4.76
N ALA A 121 -12.45 -6.87 -4.42
CA ALA A 121 -13.31 -7.74 -5.20
C ALA A 121 -14.77 -7.28 -5.19
N ASP A 122 -15.28 -6.87 -4.04
CA ASP A 122 -16.64 -6.34 -3.90
C ASP A 122 -16.81 -4.99 -4.60
N LEU A 123 -15.86 -4.05 -4.39
CA LEU A 123 -15.90 -2.71 -4.94
C LEU A 123 -15.90 -2.71 -6.48
N TYR A 124 -14.98 -3.50 -7.06
CA TYR A 124 -14.83 -3.61 -8.51
C TYR A 124 -15.68 -4.72 -9.13
N ARG A 125 -16.51 -5.41 -8.33
CA ARG A 125 -17.41 -6.49 -8.78
C ARG A 125 -16.65 -7.59 -9.53
N ILE A 126 -15.51 -8.02 -9.00
CA ILE A 126 -14.69 -9.06 -9.60
C ILE A 126 -15.34 -10.41 -9.35
N ASP A 127 -15.81 -11.05 -10.42
CA ASP A 127 -16.58 -12.28 -10.32
C ASP A 127 -15.79 -13.42 -9.69
N ARG A 128 -16.35 -14.03 -8.65
CA ARG A 128 -15.86 -15.22 -7.95
C ARG A 128 -14.39 -15.17 -7.53
N ARG A 129 -13.89 -14.00 -7.11
CA ARG A 129 -12.54 -13.77 -6.59
C ARG A 129 -12.58 -13.03 -5.25
N GLY A 130 -11.43 -12.88 -4.60
CA GLY A 130 -11.28 -12.18 -3.33
C GLY A 130 -11.71 -12.98 -2.09
N TYR A 131 -12.30 -14.16 -2.26
CA TYR A 131 -12.77 -15.01 -1.17
C TYR A 131 -12.43 -16.49 -1.40
N LEU A 132 -12.14 -17.21 -0.32
CA LEU A 132 -12.01 -18.66 -0.33
C LEU A 132 -13.39 -19.30 -0.11
N ARG A 133 -14.10 -19.60 -1.20
CA ARG A 133 -15.46 -20.18 -1.19
C ARG A 133 -15.62 -21.25 -2.26
N PRO A 134 -16.44 -22.30 -2.04
CA PRO A 134 -16.79 -23.24 -3.09
C PRO A 134 -17.32 -22.51 -4.33
N GLY A 135 -16.84 -22.88 -5.51
CA GLY A 135 -17.22 -22.27 -6.79
C GLY A 135 -16.46 -20.98 -7.17
N TYR A 136 -15.59 -20.48 -6.28
CA TYR A 136 -14.70 -19.37 -6.59
C TYR A 136 -13.39 -19.85 -7.21
N PHE A 137 -12.70 -18.96 -7.93
CA PHE A 137 -11.35 -19.23 -8.43
C PHE A 137 -10.38 -19.40 -7.26
N ALA A 138 -9.48 -20.38 -7.39
CA ALA A 138 -8.49 -20.69 -6.36
C ALA A 138 -7.24 -19.78 -6.51
N ASP A 139 -7.42 -18.46 -6.49
CA ASP A 139 -6.31 -17.50 -6.46
C ASP A 139 -5.84 -17.39 -5.01
N ILE A 140 -4.92 -18.28 -4.63
CA ILE A 140 -4.50 -18.45 -3.24
C ILE A 140 -3.07 -17.96 -3.06
N VAL A 141 -2.85 -17.12 -2.06
CA VAL A 141 -1.52 -16.68 -1.61
C VAL A 141 -1.18 -17.38 -0.31
N LEU A 142 -0.01 -18.04 -0.26
CA LEU A 142 0.54 -18.61 0.96
C LEU A 142 1.58 -17.66 1.54
N VAL A 143 1.40 -17.28 2.80
CA VAL A 143 2.29 -16.37 3.51
C VAL A 143 2.99 -17.11 4.64
N ASN A 144 4.32 -16.99 4.72
CA ASN A 144 5.08 -17.46 5.87
C ASN A 144 5.57 -16.24 6.68
N PRO A 145 4.91 -15.88 7.79
CA PRO A 145 5.23 -14.68 8.57
C PRO A 145 6.56 -14.78 9.32
N ASN A 146 7.19 -15.96 9.35
CA ASN A 146 8.47 -16.17 10.02
C ASN A 146 9.68 -16.09 9.04
N ARG A 147 9.43 -15.90 7.75
CA ARG A 147 10.49 -15.81 6.73
C ARG A 147 10.83 -14.36 6.47
N ARG A 148 11.99 -13.92 6.91
CA ARG A 148 12.50 -12.58 6.61
C ARG A 148 12.86 -12.42 5.14
N TYR A 149 12.53 -11.26 4.59
CA TYR A 149 12.81 -10.88 3.21
C TYR A 149 13.45 -9.48 3.16
N THR A 150 14.73 -9.41 2.82
CA THR A 150 15.43 -8.13 2.64
C THR A 150 15.33 -7.71 1.17
N VAL A 151 14.75 -6.52 0.94
CA VAL A 151 14.65 -5.95 -0.41
C VAL A 151 16.03 -5.52 -0.89
N SER A 152 16.43 -6.02 -2.04
CA SER A 152 17.72 -5.71 -2.65
C SER A 152 17.60 -5.64 -4.18
N PRO A 153 18.52 -4.99 -4.89
CA PRO A 153 18.50 -4.95 -6.36
C PRO A 153 18.46 -6.34 -7.02
N ALA A 154 19.00 -7.36 -6.34
CA ALA A 154 19.04 -8.72 -6.86
C ALA A 154 17.69 -9.45 -6.84
N ASN A 155 16.74 -8.99 -6.02
CA ASN A 155 15.44 -9.66 -5.87
C ASN A 155 14.24 -8.78 -6.25
N ILE A 156 14.47 -7.56 -6.75
CA ILE A 156 13.41 -6.68 -7.26
C ILE A 156 12.97 -7.19 -8.64
N LEU A 157 11.69 -7.49 -8.78
CA LEU A 157 11.07 -8.00 -10.01
C LEU A 157 10.65 -6.88 -10.97
N SER A 158 10.39 -5.69 -10.44
CA SER A 158 10.01 -4.53 -11.26
C SER A 158 11.13 -4.19 -12.25
N LYS A 159 10.78 -4.02 -13.54
CA LYS A 159 11.72 -3.67 -14.60
C LYS A 159 12.45 -2.35 -14.41
N CYS A 160 11.95 -1.46 -13.54
CA CYS A 160 12.64 -0.22 -13.19
C CYS A 160 13.91 -0.45 -12.33
N GLY A 161 14.08 -1.65 -11.74
CA GLY A 161 15.29 -2.08 -11.05
C GLY A 161 15.53 -1.42 -9.69
N TRP A 162 14.54 -0.82 -9.06
CA TRP A 162 14.64 -0.21 -7.73
C TRP A 162 13.32 -0.32 -6.95
N SER A 163 13.40 -0.12 -5.64
CA SER A 163 12.24 -0.04 -4.74
C SER A 163 12.45 1.06 -3.69
N PRO A 164 11.41 1.76 -3.25
CA PRO A 164 11.52 2.67 -2.10
C PRO A 164 11.81 1.93 -0.78
N PHE A 165 11.65 0.61 -0.76
CA PHE A 165 11.94 -0.26 0.39
C PHE A 165 13.31 -0.95 0.31
N GLU A 166 14.18 -0.60 -0.64
CA GLU A 166 15.51 -1.20 -0.77
C GLU A 166 16.32 -1.05 0.51
N GLY A 167 16.89 -2.17 0.97
CA GLY A 167 17.60 -2.26 2.26
C GLY A 167 16.71 -2.62 3.45
N HIS A 168 15.39 -2.47 3.33
CA HIS A 168 14.47 -2.87 4.40
C HIS A 168 14.29 -4.38 4.44
N THR A 169 14.17 -4.93 5.66
CA THR A 169 13.90 -6.35 5.88
C THR A 169 12.50 -6.52 6.43
N PHE A 170 11.60 -6.98 5.58
CA PHE A 170 10.26 -7.38 5.98
C PHE A 170 10.28 -8.69 6.78
N PRO A 171 9.33 -8.87 7.72
CA PRO A 171 9.18 -10.10 8.49
C PRO A 171 8.75 -11.28 7.63
#